data_e65b7980329bc4d3fcf237ef816ac06f
#
_entry.id   e65b7980329bc4d3fcf237ef816ac06f
#
_cell.length_a   1.000
_cell.length_b   1.000
_cell.length_c   1.000
_cell.angle_alpha   90.00
_cell.angle_beta   90.00
_cell.angle_gamma   90.00
#
_symmetry.space_group_name_H-M   'P 1'
#
loop_
_entity.id
_entity.type
_entity.pdbx_description
1 polymer ?
#
loop_
_entity_poly.entity_id
_entity_poly.type
_entity_poly.pdbx_seq_one_letter_code
_entity_poly.pdbx_strand_id
1 'polypeptide(L)'
;RVAEIARAFGMTVLIAERVGQAPRSADYTAFDEVLANADILTLHCPLSPETTHLINHDTIAKMAKRPLLINVARGGVVDSQAVVDAIHQGKLLGYASDVFEQEPMATDDPLMTLATYPRVLFTPHNAWGSANAQRKLWSILAQQVSSFILNHE
;
A
#
# COMPACT_ATOMS: atom_id res chain seq x y z
N ARG A 1 4.78 7.44 -10.83
CA ARG A 1 4.35 6.66 -12.02
C ARG A 1 2.93 6.12 -11.87
N VAL A 2 2.53 5.53 -10.75
CA VAL A 2 1.13 5.05 -10.56
C VAL A 2 0.14 6.18 -10.82
N ALA A 3 0.37 7.36 -10.23
CA ALA A 3 -0.47 8.55 -10.44
C ALA A 3 -0.52 9.01 -11.91
N GLU A 4 0.58 8.95 -12.63
CA GLU A 4 0.65 9.30 -14.06
C GLU A 4 -0.20 8.34 -14.90
N ILE A 5 -0.05 7.04 -14.64
CA ILE A 5 -0.82 6.00 -15.35
C ILE A 5 -2.31 6.12 -15.01
N ALA A 6 -2.68 6.32 -13.75
CA ALA A 6 -4.06 6.49 -13.35
C ALA A 6 -4.72 7.69 -14.05
N ARG A 7 -4.01 8.83 -14.12
CA ARG A 7 -4.50 10.00 -14.86
C ARG A 7 -4.65 9.72 -16.35
N ALA A 8 -3.74 8.95 -16.96
CA ALA A 8 -3.84 8.56 -18.38
C ALA A 8 -5.07 7.68 -18.66
N PHE A 9 -5.55 6.94 -17.65
CA PHE A 9 -6.84 6.22 -17.68
C PHE A 9 -8.05 7.09 -17.33
N GLY A 10 -7.88 8.41 -17.18
CA GLY A 10 -8.98 9.32 -16.84
C GLY A 10 -9.39 9.32 -15.37
N MET A 11 -8.60 8.74 -14.47
CA MET A 11 -8.89 8.74 -13.04
C MET A 11 -8.50 10.08 -12.40
N THR A 12 -9.33 10.56 -11.47
CA THR A 12 -8.93 11.63 -10.54
C THR A 12 -8.00 11.03 -9.48
N VAL A 13 -6.80 11.60 -9.35
CA VAL A 13 -5.79 11.13 -8.40
C VAL A 13 -5.70 12.07 -7.21
N LEU A 14 -5.97 11.55 -6.02
CA LEU A 14 -5.77 12.21 -4.74
C LEU A 14 -4.48 11.69 -4.12
N ILE A 15 -3.57 12.58 -3.71
CA ILE A 15 -2.35 12.22 -3.00
C ILE A 15 -2.56 12.55 -1.52
N ALA A 16 -2.63 11.53 -0.67
CA ALA A 16 -2.86 11.71 0.75
C ALA A 16 -1.71 12.43 1.44
N GLU A 17 -2.04 13.41 2.28
CA GLU A 17 -1.12 13.95 3.27
C GLU A 17 -1.02 12.97 4.47
N ARG A 18 -0.04 13.18 5.35
CA ARG A 18 0.12 12.40 6.58
C ARG A 18 -1.08 12.59 7.51
N VAL A 19 -1.40 11.55 8.25
CA VAL A 19 -2.50 11.57 9.22
C VAL A 19 -2.38 12.75 10.16
N GLY A 20 -3.48 13.48 10.36
CA GLY A 20 -3.57 14.61 11.28
C GLY A 20 -2.83 15.86 10.83
N GLN A 21 -2.26 15.90 9.63
CA GLN A 21 -1.60 17.07 9.07
C GLN A 21 -2.46 17.76 8.01
N ALA A 22 -2.40 19.08 7.98
CA ALA A 22 -2.96 19.85 6.87
C ALA A 22 -2.15 19.60 5.59
N PRO A 23 -2.78 19.63 4.40
CA PRO A 23 -2.07 19.48 3.12
C PRO A 23 -0.93 20.50 3.00
N ARG A 24 0.29 20.02 2.74
CA ARG A 24 1.51 20.85 2.60
C ARG A 24 1.53 21.67 1.31
N SER A 25 0.74 21.30 0.31
CA SER A 25 0.55 22.04 -0.94
C SER A 25 -0.77 21.64 -1.58
N ALA A 26 -1.17 22.34 -2.66
CA ALA A 26 -2.37 22.04 -3.44
C ALA A 26 -2.36 20.65 -4.12
N ASP A 27 -1.20 20.00 -4.21
CA ASP A 27 -1.09 18.64 -4.77
C ASP A 27 -1.50 17.55 -3.78
N TYR A 28 -1.61 17.89 -2.49
CA TYR A 28 -1.94 16.97 -1.41
C TYR A 28 -3.37 17.19 -0.91
N THR A 29 -4.00 16.11 -0.54
CA THR A 29 -5.36 16.07 0.03
C THR A 29 -5.28 15.54 1.46
N ALA A 30 -6.06 16.10 2.38
CA ALA A 30 -6.10 15.61 3.75
C ALA A 30 -6.43 14.11 3.78
N PHE A 31 -5.77 13.35 4.68
CA PHE A 31 -5.90 11.90 4.72
C PHE A 31 -7.35 11.43 4.83
N ASP A 32 -8.12 12.02 5.74
CA ASP A 32 -9.53 11.67 5.96
C ASP A 32 -10.41 11.99 4.73
N GLU A 33 -10.08 13.04 3.99
CA GLU A 33 -10.77 13.37 2.73
C GLU A 33 -10.45 12.33 1.65
N VAL A 34 -9.21 11.84 1.57
CA VAL A 34 -8.86 10.73 0.67
C VAL A 34 -9.63 9.47 1.03
N LEU A 35 -9.72 9.11 2.33
CA LEU A 35 -10.49 7.95 2.78
C LEU A 35 -11.97 8.05 2.38
N ALA A 36 -12.58 9.23 2.55
CA ALA A 36 -13.99 9.45 2.25
C ALA A 36 -14.32 9.41 0.75
N ASN A 37 -13.35 9.76 -0.12
CA ASN A 37 -13.60 9.97 -1.55
C ASN A 37 -12.96 8.95 -2.48
N ALA A 38 -12.09 8.08 -1.99
CA ALA A 38 -11.40 7.09 -2.82
C ALA A 38 -12.35 5.97 -3.28
N ASP A 39 -12.32 5.64 -4.57
CA ASP A 39 -12.89 4.41 -5.13
C ASP A 39 -11.83 3.29 -5.14
N ILE A 40 -10.55 3.67 -5.26
CA ILE A 40 -9.38 2.79 -5.15
C ILE A 40 -8.40 3.47 -4.20
N LEU A 41 -7.96 2.77 -3.17
CA LEU A 41 -6.91 3.22 -2.24
C LEU A 41 -5.68 2.34 -2.40
N THR A 42 -4.55 2.92 -2.81
CA THR A 42 -3.29 2.19 -3.00
C THR A 42 -2.19 2.74 -2.09
N LEU A 43 -1.49 1.85 -1.39
CA LEU A 43 -0.52 2.19 -0.36
C LEU A 43 0.90 2.12 -0.92
N HIS A 44 1.68 3.19 -0.70
CA HIS A 44 3.06 3.34 -1.17
C HIS A 44 3.98 3.95 -0.10
N CYS A 45 3.53 4.04 1.14
CA CYS A 45 4.31 4.58 2.26
C CYS A 45 5.28 3.53 2.83
N PRO A 46 6.40 3.94 3.43
CA PRO A 46 7.25 3.04 4.22
C PRO A 46 6.50 2.61 5.49
N LEU A 47 6.90 1.48 6.08
CA LEU A 47 6.47 1.10 7.42
C LEU A 47 7.31 1.89 8.45
N SER A 48 6.63 2.58 9.33
CA SER A 48 7.19 3.35 10.44
C SER A 48 6.20 3.31 11.62
N PRO A 49 6.57 3.80 12.81
CA PRO A 49 5.61 3.89 13.92
C PRO A 49 4.33 4.65 13.54
N GLU A 50 4.42 5.68 12.70
CA GLU A 50 3.29 6.51 12.28
C GLU A 50 2.42 5.84 11.21
N THR A 51 2.95 4.83 10.50
CA THR A 51 2.23 4.13 9.43
C THR A 51 1.89 2.69 9.78
N THR A 52 2.31 2.21 10.95
CA THR A 52 1.88 0.91 11.46
C THR A 52 0.37 0.91 11.66
N HIS A 53 -0.30 -0.06 11.05
CA HIS A 53 -1.76 -0.18 11.03
C HIS A 53 -2.46 1.15 10.64
N LEU A 54 -1.87 1.87 9.68
CA LEU A 54 -2.46 3.07 9.10
C LEU A 54 -3.88 2.80 8.58
N ILE A 55 -4.09 1.62 8.00
CA ILE A 55 -5.39 1.11 7.63
C ILE A 55 -5.82 0.11 8.70
N ASN A 56 -6.82 0.51 9.48
CA ASN A 56 -7.39 -0.22 10.60
C ASN A 56 -8.93 -0.03 10.64
N HIS A 57 -9.60 -0.54 11.67
CA HIS A 57 -11.05 -0.42 11.79
C HIS A 57 -11.55 1.03 11.75
N ASP A 58 -10.84 1.96 12.43
CA ASP A 58 -11.26 3.37 12.50
C ASP A 58 -11.12 4.08 11.16
N THR A 59 -10.00 3.84 10.45
CA THR A 59 -9.78 4.44 9.13
C THR A 59 -10.68 3.83 8.07
N ILE A 60 -10.95 2.52 8.13
CA ILE A 60 -11.92 1.86 7.24
C ILE A 60 -13.34 2.40 7.49
N ALA A 61 -13.70 2.70 8.73
CA ALA A 61 -15.01 3.29 9.04
C ALA A 61 -15.25 4.65 8.36
N LYS A 62 -14.18 5.38 8.02
CA LYS A 62 -14.24 6.66 7.28
C LYS A 62 -14.38 6.49 5.76
N MET A 63 -14.25 5.28 5.22
CA MET A 63 -14.31 4.99 3.78
C MET A 63 -15.77 4.94 3.30
N ALA A 64 -16.29 6.06 2.80
CA ALA A 64 -17.69 6.17 2.41
C ALA A 64 -18.04 5.40 1.12
N LYS A 65 -17.08 5.19 0.22
CA LYS A 65 -17.31 4.62 -1.12
C LYS A 65 -17.02 3.13 -1.24
N ARG A 66 -16.70 2.44 -0.16
CA ARG A 66 -16.32 1.01 -0.20
C ARG A 66 -15.18 0.75 -1.20
N PRO A 67 -13.99 1.32 -1.02
CA PRO A 67 -12.94 1.25 -2.02
C PRO A 67 -12.39 -0.16 -2.23
N LEU A 68 -11.73 -0.35 -3.38
CA LEU A 68 -10.74 -1.40 -3.55
C LEU A 68 -9.45 -0.97 -2.84
N LEU A 69 -8.99 -1.75 -1.87
CA LEU A 69 -7.74 -1.49 -1.15
C LEU A 69 -6.59 -2.30 -1.78
N ILE A 70 -5.46 -1.65 -2.05
CA ILE A 70 -4.27 -2.28 -2.65
C ILE A 70 -3.05 -1.98 -1.77
N ASN A 71 -2.40 -3.03 -1.25
CA ASN A 71 -1.18 -2.90 -0.47
C ASN A 71 0.03 -3.49 -1.23
N VAL A 72 0.86 -2.61 -1.75
CA VAL A 72 2.17 -2.94 -2.35
C VAL A 72 3.31 -2.23 -1.58
N ALA A 73 3.04 -1.82 -0.36
CA ALA A 73 3.97 -1.10 0.51
C ALA A 73 4.69 -2.06 1.48
N ARG A 74 4.10 -2.31 2.64
CA ARG A 74 4.52 -3.27 3.67
C ARG A 74 3.29 -3.83 4.38
N GLY A 75 3.33 -5.10 4.77
CA GLY A 75 2.20 -5.76 5.44
C GLY A 75 1.69 -5.01 6.65
N GLY A 76 2.57 -4.67 7.58
CA GLY A 76 2.23 -3.97 8.82
C GLY A 76 1.66 -2.53 8.66
N VAL A 77 1.52 -2.02 7.44
CA VAL A 77 0.76 -0.78 7.19
C VAL A 77 -0.75 -1.01 7.31
N VAL A 78 -1.18 -2.25 7.19
CA VAL A 78 -2.58 -2.66 7.22
C VAL A 78 -2.80 -3.63 8.37
N ASP A 79 -3.83 -3.42 9.18
CA ASP A 79 -4.31 -4.38 10.14
C ASP A 79 -5.08 -5.50 9.41
N SER A 80 -4.51 -6.70 9.42
CA SER A 80 -5.04 -7.87 8.72
C SER A 80 -6.47 -8.21 9.16
N GLN A 81 -6.77 -8.15 10.47
CA GLN A 81 -8.09 -8.45 11.00
C GLN A 81 -9.12 -7.40 10.58
N ALA A 82 -8.74 -6.13 10.58
CA ALA A 82 -9.63 -5.05 10.14
C ALA A 82 -10.06 -5.21 8.67
N VAL A 83 -9.15 -5.70 7.81
CA VAL A 83 -9.47 -6.00 6.40
C VAL A 83 -10.44 -7.17 6.30
N VAL A 84 -10.21 -8.26 7.03
CA VAL A 84 -11.10 -9.43 7.04
C VAL A 84 -12.53 -9.01 7.41
N ASP A 85 -12.66 -8.28 8.52
CA ASP A 85 -13.94 -7.80 9.01
C ASP A 85 -14.61 -6.86 7.99
N ALA A 86 -13.85 -5.97 7.37
CA ALA A 86 -14.36 -5.02 6.38
C ALA A 86 -14.84 -5.68 5.09
N ILE A 87 -14.16 -6.73 4.62
CA ILE A 87 -14.59 -7.53 3.46
C ILE A 87 -15.90 -8.24 3.78
N HIS A 88 -16.00 -8.92 4.92
CA HIS A 88 -17.21 -9.63 5.33
C HIS A 88 -18.40 -8.68 5.57
N GLN A 89 -18.15 -7.50 6.12
CA GLN A 89 -19.16 -6.46 6.33
C GLN A 89 -19.50 -5.68 5.05
N GLY A 90 -18.80 -5.92 3.96
CA GLY A 90 -18.97 -5.19 2.70
C GLY A 90 -18.54 -3.73 2.75
N LYS A 91 -17.68 -3.34 3.68
CA LYS A 91 -17.09 -1.98 3.79
C LYS A 91 -15.93 -1.77 2.79
N LEU A 92 -15.28 -2.84 2.37
CA LEU A 92 -14.33 -2.83 1.26
C LEU A 92 -14.94 -3.61 0.08
N LEU A 93 -14.72 -3.11 -1.14
CA LEU A 93 -15.12 -3.80 -2.36
C LEU A 93 -14.25 -5.04 -2.61
N GLY A 94 -12.97 -4.94 -2.28
CA GLY A 94 -11.98 -6.00 -2.41
C GLY A 94 -10.64 -5.59 -1.80
N TYR A 95 -9.72 -6.54 -1.74
CA TYR A 95 -8.38 -6.33 -1.23
C TYR A 95 -7.34 -7.02 -2.11
N ALA A 96 -6.27 -6.32 -2.47
CA ALA A 96 -5.11 -6.90 -3.13
C ALA A 96 -3.85 -6.60 -2.32
N SER A 97 -3.03 -7.61 -2.05
CA SER A 97 -1.77 -7.44 -1.32
C SER A 97 -0.64 -8.27 -1.91
N ASP A 98 0.52 -7.62 -2.08
CA ASP A 98 1.78 -8.27 -2.41
C ASP A 98 2.66 -8.48 -1.17
N VAL A 99 2.22 -8.01 0.01
CA VAL A 99 3.01 -7.96 1.24
C VAL A 99 2.17 -8.36 2.46
N PHE A 100 2.80 -8.96 3.48
CA PHE A 100 2.14 -9.47 4.68
C PHE A 100 2.86 -9.00 5.93
N GLU A 101 2.19 -9.03 7.08
CA GLU A 101 2.80 -8.65 8.37
C GLU A 101 3.95 -9.59 8.72
N GLN A 102 3.77 -10.88 8.47
CA GLN A 102 4.82 -11.89 8.52
C GLN A 102 5.03 -12.48 7.12
N GLU A 103 6.25 -12.63 6.69
CA GLU A 103 6.60 -13.21 5.39
C GLU A 103 7.60 -14.36 5.57
N PRO A 104 7.28 -15.58 5.08
CA PRO A 104 6.02 -15.99 4.43
C PRO A 104 4.81 -15.82 5.34
N MET A 105 3.62 -15.56 4.72
CA MET A 105 2.37 -15.41 5.45
C MET A 105 2.12 -16.64 6.34
N ALA A 106 1.85 -16.40 7.63
CA ALA A 106 1.57 -17.47 8.58
C ALA A 106 0.26 -18.21 8.25
N THR A 107 0.19 -19.48 8.58
CA THR A 107 -1.01 -20.30 8.30
C THR A 107 -2.22 -19.88 9.13
N ASP A 108 -1.99 -19.19 10.24
CA ASP A 108 -3.01 -18.63 11.14
C ASP A 108 -3.23 -17.12 10.93
N ASP A 109 -2.60 -16.53 9.90
CA ASP A 109 -2.89 -15.13 9.52
C ASP A 109 -4.38 -14.97 9.18
N PRO A 110 -5.07 -13.97 9.74
CA PRO A 110 -6.49 -13.73 9.45
C PRO A 110 -6.81 -13.64 7.95
N LEU A 111 -5.90 -13.09 7.14
CA LEU A 111 -6.07 -12.96 5.68
C LEU A 111 -6.19 -14.31 4.96
N MET A 112 -5.70 -15.42 5.57
CA MET A 112 -5.87 -16.76 5.00
C MET A 112 -7.35 -17.12 4.81
N THR A 113 -8.24 -16.61 5.64
CA THR A 113 -9.70 -16.81 5.53
C THR A 113 -10.27 -16.21 4.24
N LEU A 114 -9.56 -15.25 3.64
CA LEU A 114 -9.94 -14.59 2.40
C LEU A 114 -9.24 -15.15 1.16
N ALA A 115 -8.37 -16.15 1.27
CA ALA A 115 -7.54 -16.65 0.16
C ALA A 115 -8.35 -17.13 -1.07
N THR A 116 -9.58 -17.57 -0.87
CA THR A 116 -10.49 -18.00 -1.94
C THR A 116 -11.61 -16.99 -2.23
N TYR A 117 -11.56 -15.81 -1.62
CA TYR A 117 -12.63 -14.82 -1.79
C TYR A 117 -12.53 -14.15 -3.18
N PRO A 118 -13.64 -14.05 -3.94
CA PRO A 118 -13.59 -13.68 -5.38
C PRO A 118 -12.98 -12.31 -5.69
N ARG A 119 -12.91 -11.41 -4.71
CA ARG A 119 -12.39 -10.03 -4.85
C ARG A 119 -11.18 -9.79 -4.00
N VAL A 120 -10.45 -10.86 -3.67
CA VAL A 120 -9.19 -10.78 -2.93
C VAL A 120 -8.08 -11.42 -3.76
N LEU A 121 -6.95 -10.75 -3.83
CA LEU A 121 -5.78 -11.20 -4.57
C LEU A 121 -4.53 -11.08 -3.70
N PHE A 122 -3.83 -12.18 -3.53
CA PHE A 122 -2.54 -12.22 -2.86
C PHE A 122 -1.44 -12.63 -3.83
N THR A 123 -0.29 -11.96 -3.74
CA THR A 123 0.93 -12.30 -4.46
C THR A 123 2.10 -12.40 -3.49
N PRO A 124 3.13 -13.23 -3.76
CA PRO A 124 4.17 -13.57 -2.79
C PRO A 124 5.33 -12.57 -2.78
N HIS A 125 5.07 -11.28 -2.53
CA HIS A 125 6.03 -10.18 -2.47
C HIS A 125 6.96 -10.16 -3.70
N ASN A 126 6.38 -10.20 -4.89
CA ASN A 126 7.10 -10.27 -6.17
C ASN A 126 6.89 -9.06 -7.09
N ALA A 127 6.19 -8.02 -6.65
CA ALA A 127 5.98 -6.80 -7.44
C ALA A 127 7.29 -6.08 -7.81
N TRP A 128 8.36 -6.26 -7.02
CA TRP A 128 9.72 -5.78 -7.32
C TRP A 128 10.41 -6.55 -8.46
N GLY A 129 9.90 -7.73 -8.83
CA GLY A 129 10.55 -8.69 -9.74
C GLY A 129 10.57 -8.30 -11.21
N SER A 130 10.08 -7.12 -11.60
CA SER A 130 10.15 -6.69 -13.01
C SER A 130 11.61 -6.46 -13.44
N ALA A 131 11.94 -6.79 -14.71
CA ALA A 131 13.29 -6.61 -15.27
C ALA A 131 13.82 -5.17 -15.12
N ASN A 132 12.93 -4.18 -15.15
CA ASN A 132 13.29 -2.78 -14.97
C ASN A 132 13.63 -2.44 -13.51
N ALA A 133 12.86 -2.98 -12.54
CA ALA A 133 13.12 -2.79 -11.13
C ALA A 133 14.43 -3.44 -10.72
N GLN A 134 14.68 -4.67 -11.17
CA GLN A 134 15.93 -5.39 -10.92
C GLN A 134 17.15 -4.65 -11.49
N ARG A 135 17.10 -4.22 -12.74
CA ARG A 135 18.20 -3.44 -13.35
C ARG A 135 18.50 -2.16 -12.58
N LYS A 136 17.44 -1.44 -12.14
CA LYS A 136 17.61 -0.24 -11.33
C LYS A 136 18.25 -0.53 -9.98
N LEU A 137 17.84 -1.61 -9.31
CA LEU A 137 18.41 -2.03 -8.03
C LEU A 137 19.90 -2.35 -8.16
N TRP A 138 20.30 -3.14 -9.16
CA TRP A 138 21.69 -3.47 -9.43
C TRP A 138 22.53 -2.23 -9.77
N SER A 139 21.99 -1.28 -10.53
CA SER A 139 22.67 -0.01 -10.82
C SER A 139 22.93 0.80 -9.55
N ILE A 140 21.97 0.90 -8.66
CA ILE A 140 22.12 1.62 -7.38
C ILE A 140 23.17 0.92 -6.51
N LEU A 141 23.10 -0.41 -6.37
CA LEU A 141 24.06 -1.17 -5.58
C LEU A 141 25.50 -1.02 -6.12
N ALA A 142 25.68 -1.12 -7.43
CA ALA A 142 26.99 -0.93 -8.07
C ALA A 142 27.55 0.48 -7.79
N GLN A 143 26.72 1.51 -7.88
CA GLN A 143 27.14 2.88 -7.55
C GLN A 143 27.53 3.03 -6.09
N GLN A 144 26.78 2.46 -5.15
CA GLN A 144 27.07 2.50 -3.73
C GLN A 144 28.41 1.80 -3.40
N VAL A 145 28.64 0.62 -3.96
CA VAL A 145 29.91 -0.13 -3.79
C VAL A 145 31.08 0.69 -4.35
N SER A 146 30.95 1.23 -5.57
CA SER A 146 32.02 2.03 -6.19
C SER A 146 32.32 3.30 -5.34
N SER A 147 31.28 4.00 -4.86
CA SER A 147 31.46 5.17 -4.00
C SER A 147 32.11 4.80 -2.66
N PHE A 148 31.79 3.64 -2.09
CA PHE A 148 32.39 3.18 -0.85
C PHE A 148 33.90 2.92 -1.04
N ILE A 149 34.28 2.24 -2.11
CA ILE A 149 35.70 1.96 -2.43
C ILE A 149 36.48 3.27 -2.58
N LEU A 150 35.99 4.20 -3.42
CA LEU A 150 36.66 5.47 -3.69
C LEU A 150 36.82 6.37 -2.46
N ASN A 151 35.96 6.24 -1.46
CA ASN A 151 36.02 7.05 -0.25
C ASN A 151 36.85 6.41 0.88
N HIS A 152 37.40 5.21 0.68
CA HIS A 152 38.17 4.46 1.68
C HIS A 152 39.54 4.00 1.15
N GLU A 153 39.94 4.45 -0.05
CA GLU A 153 41.32 4.46 -0.55
C GLU A 153 42.03 5.79 -0.18
#